data_0f225cf5d0b178f8dad9aa6c433c6c90
#
_entry.id   0f225cf5d0b178f8dad9aa6c433c6c90
#
_cell.length_a   1.000
_cell.length_b   1.000
_cell.length_c   1.000
_cell.angle_alpha   90.00
_cell.angle_beta   90.00
_cell.angle_gamma   90.00
#
_symmetry.space_group_name_H-M   'P 1'
#
loop_
_entity.id
_entity.type
_entity.pdbx_description
1 polymer ?
#
loop_
_entity_poly.entity_id
_entity_poly.type
_entity_poly.pdbx_seq_one_letter_code
_entity_poly.pdbx_strand_id
1 'polypeptide(L)'
;MSSIGTEAAPPPSKDWRIIGLIGTGHFLSHFYMLCLAPLFPLWREEFGVSYTALGLSIAAMGVVTAVLQTPVGFLVDRHGARRFLVGGTLLMALSISAMAFAPNYPTILLLAVLSGIGNSVIHPADYAILAGSINKSRMGRAFAMHTLTGNLGFAAAPPAIAALALLLGWREALLLVGLLGVPVVGAILWQSRILADQPKAREAKPGEGGVAMLMTRPMLLFFTFFLLSAMAGSAIQAFAIPVMNKLWGLPLAMGSVLLTGYFSGNILGVLVGGWFADRWKQHGVFVVVLTLVAMALILVLGMVPLPGLGAIGVAALAGLALGASRTPRDVMVKDAAPPGQIGKVFGFISAGLPLGGALTPAVGMLLDAGRPELVLPLVACLLGLSLLCMGTAAGASRAARAAVARTQPAE
;
A
#
# COMPACT_ATOMS: atom_id res chain seq x y z
N MET A 1 17.22 -44.76 -4.80
CA MET A 1 17.25 -43.84 -3.64
C MET A 1 17.99 -42.56 -4.11
N SER A 2 17.30 -41.62 -4.69
CA SER A 2 17.86 -40.31 -5.06
C SER A 2 17.68 -39.37 -3.87
N SER A 3 18.78 -38.92 -3.28
CA SER A 3 18.82 -37.93 -2.22
C SER A 3 18.15 -36.65 -2.71
N ILE A 4 16.97 -36.36 -2.15
CA ILE A 4 16.37 -35.03 -2.26
C ILE A 4 17.32 -34.09 -1.51
N GLY A 5 18.19 -33.41 -2.25
CA GLY A 5 19.05 -32.38 -1.70
C GLY A 5 18.17 -31.31 -1.09
N THR A 6 18.15 -31.20 0.22
CA THR A 6 17.58 -30.08 0.93
C THR A 6 18.42 -28.85 0.56
N GLU A 7 17.96 -28.08 -0.42
CA GLU A 7 18.59 -26.81 -0.80
C GLU A 7 18.68 -25.95 0.48
N ALA A 8 19.88 -25.72 0.96
CA ALA A 8 20.11 -24.97 2.19
C ALA A 8 19.43 -23.60 2.08
N ALA A 9 18.69 -23.23 3.12
CA ALA A 9 18.00 -21.94 3.14
C ALA A 9 19.01 -20.82 2.90
N PRO A 10 18.74 -19.86 1.99
CA PRO A 10 19.65 -18.77 1.70
C PRO A 10 20.03 -18.01 2.98
N PRO A 11 21.28 -17.51 3.07
CA PRO A 11 21.76 -16.86 4.27
C PRO A 11 20.89 -15.61 4.58
N PRO A 12 20.63 -15.30 5.85
CA PRO A 12 19.82 -14.15 6.25
C PRO A 12 20.28 -12.81 5.64
N SER A 13 21.59 -12.65 5.43
CA SER A 13 22.18 -11.46 4.82
C SER A 13 21.67 -11.19 3.39
N LYS A 14 21.42 -12.25 2.60
CA LYS A 14 20.86 -12.11 1.24
C LYS A 14 19.43 -11.57 1.30
N ASP A 15 18.59 -12.12 2.17
CA ASP A 15 17.19 -11.66 2.32
C ASP A 15 17.13 -10.21 2.73
N TRP A 16 17.93 -9.77 3.71
CA TRP A 16 17.97 -8.37 4.15
C TRP A 16 18.42 -7.40 3.07
N ARG A 17 19.35 -7.81 2.22
CA ARG A 17 19.78 -7.00 1.07
C ARG A 17 18.63 -6.84 0.06
N ILE A 18 17.89 -7.91 -0.22
CA ILE A 18 16.72 -7.86 -1.12
C ILE A 18 15.63 -6.97 -0.51
N ILE A 19 15.31 -7.17 0.78
CA ILE A 19 14.32 -6.36 1.49
C ILE A 19 14.70 -4.88 1.48
N GLY A 20 15.97 -4.56 1.74
CA GLY A 20 16.45 -3.18 1.72
C GLY A 20 16.37 -2.55 0.32
N LEU A 21 16.73 -3.28 -0.72
CA LEU A 21 16.72 -2.79 -2.09
C LEU A 21 15.27 -2.52 -2.58
N ILE A 22 14.38 -3.50 -2.39
CA ILE A 22 12.96 -3.35 -2.74
C ILE A 22 12.29 -2.29 -1.87
N GLY A 23 12.58 -2.29 -0.56
CA GLY A 23 12.06 -1.29 0.37
C GLY A 23 12.49 0.14 0.03
N THR A 24 13.71 0.36 -0.47
CA THR A 24 14.17 1.68 -0.92
C THR A 24 13.39 2.15 -2.16
N GLY A 25 13.18 1.26 -3.14
CA GLY A 25 12.32 1.55 -4.30
C GLY A 25 10.88 1.89 -3.88
N HIS A 26 10.33 1.12 -2.95
CA HIS A 26 8.98 1.33 -2.42
C HIS A 26 8.85 2.62 -1.60
N PHE A 27 9.83 2.93 -0.75
CA PHE A 27 9.92 4.24 -0.08
C PHE A 27 9.85 5.38 -1.09
N LEU A 28 10.65 5.31 -2.14
CA LEU A 28 10.74 6.36 -3.13
C LEU A 28 9.43 6.51 -3.92
N SER A 29 8.76 5.41 -4.24
CA SER A 29 7.46 5.44 -4.93
C SER A 29 6.40 6.19 -4.12
N HIS A 30 6.30 5.91 -2.82
CA HIS A 30 5.38 6.58 -1.92
C HIS A 30 5.77 8.04 -1.65
N PHE A 31 7.08 8.32 -1.58
CA PHE A 31 7.60 9.67 -1.51
C PHE A 31 7.12 10.50 -2.71
N TYR A 32 7.27 9.98 -3.92
CA TYR A 32 6.85 10.66 -5.16
C TYR A 32 5.32 10.87 -5.23
N MET A 33 4.52 9.96 -4.69
CA MET A 33 3.06 10.14 -4.67
C MET A 33 2.63 11.35 -3.83
N LEU A 34 3.38 11.72 -2.79
CA LEU A 34 2.99 12.79 -1.88
C LEU A 34 3.87 14.04 -1.96
N CYS A 35 4.92 14.04 -2.79
CA CYS A 35 5.85 15.17 -2.91
C CYS A 35 5.24 16.41 -3.59
N LEU A 36 4.13 16.28 -4.32
CA LEU A 36 3.52 17.39 -5.05
C LEU A 36 2.65 18.28 -4.17
N ALA A 37 1.95 17.71 -3.19
CA ALA A 37 0.97 18.44 -2.37
C ALA A 37 1.55 19.67 -1.64
N PRO A 38 2.76 19.63 -1.05
CA PRO A 38 3.34 20.79 -0.39
C PRO A 38 3.63 21.99 -1.32
N LEU A 39 3.71 21.74 -2.63
CA LEU A 39 4.00 22.75 -3.64
C LEU A 39 2.74 23.48 -4.17
N PHE A 40 1.55 23.04 -3.80
CA PHE A 40 0.31 23.61 -4.30
C PHE A 40 0.16 25.12 -4.08
N PRO A 41 0.53 25.70 -2.93
CA PRO A 41 0.47 27.16 -2.77
C PRO A 41 1.36 27.87 -3.78
N LEU A 42 2.60 27.42 -4.00
CA LEU A 42 3.55 27.99 -4.95
C LEU A 42 3.05 27.86 -6.39
N TRP A 43 2.54 26.71 -6.77
CA TRP A 43 1.99 26.46 -8.11
C TRP A 43 0.72 27.25 -8.39
N ARG A 44 -0.10 27.48 -7.35
CA ARG A 44 -1.28 28.35 -7.47
C ARG A 44 -0.89 29.78 -7.83
N GLU A 45 0.12 30.32 -7.19
CA GLU A 45 0.62 31.68 -7.46
C GLU A 45 1.28 31.75 -8.84
N GLU A 46 2.11 30.78 -9.18
CA GLU A 46 2.89 30.83 -10.42
C GLU A 46 2.05 30.54 -11.67
N PHE A 47 1.16 29.55 -11.60
CA PHE A 47 0.36 29.11 -12.75
C PHE A 47 -1.07 29.65 -12.78
N GLY A 48 -1.51 30.36 -11.76
CA GLY A 48 -2.86 30.93 -11.69
C GLY A 48 -4.00 29.91 -11.67
N VAL A 49 -3.75 28.68 -11.17
CA VAL A 49 -4.72 27.57 -11.20
C VAL A 49 -5.40 27.38 -9.84
N SER A 50 -6.61 26.81 -9.86
CA SER A 50 -7.37 26.52 -8.62
C SER A 50 -6.77 25.34 -7.84
N TYR A 51 -7.05 25.25 -6.53
CA TYR A 51 -6.68 24.08 -5.74
C TYR A 51 -7.34 22.79 -6.25
N THR A 52 -8.54 22.88 -6.80
CA THR A 52 -9.20 21.74 -7.46
C THR A 52 -8.38 21.22 -8.63
N ALA A 53 -7.90 22.14 -9.50
CA ALA A 53 -7.03 21.77 -10.60
C ALA A 53 -5.73 21.12 -10.08
N LEU A 54 -5.09 21.70 -9.05
CA LEU A 54 -3.88 21.15 -8.44
C LEU A 54 -4.10 19.74 -7.88
N GLY A 55 -5.24 19.50 -7.24
CA GLY A 55 -5.65 18.18 -6.76
C GLY A 55 -5.76 17.14 -7.87
N LEU A 56 -6.07 17.55 -9.12
CA LEU A 56 -6.11 16.63 -10.27
C LEU A 56 -4.75 15.98 -10.55
N SER A 57 -3.63 16.61 -10.22
CA SER A 57 -2.29 16.00 -10.43
C SER A 57 -2.11 14.75 -9.57
N ILE A 58 -2.51 14.79 -8.30
CA ILE A 58 -2.47 13.64 -7.40
C ILE A 58 -3.54 12.60 -7.78
N ALA A 59 -4.75 13.09 -8.10
CA ALA A 59 -5.85 12.21 -8.51
C ALA A 59 -5.51 11.45 -9.81
N ALA A 60 -4.98 12.14 -10.81
CA ALA A 60 -4.57 11.52 -12.08
C ALA A 60 -3.48 10.46 -11.87
N MET A 61 -2.45 10.77 -11.07
CA MET A 61 -1.41 9.79 -10.71
C MET A 61 -2.04 8.56 -10.03
N GLY A 62 -2.92 8.76 -9.05
CA GLY A 62 -3.59 7.67 -8.32
C GLY A 62 -4.50 6.81 -9.22
N VAL A 63 -5.34 7.43 -10.04
CA VAL A 63 -6.26 6.75 -10.96
C VAL A 63 -5.49 5.95 -12.01
N VAL A 64 -4.48 6.54 -12.63
CA VAL A 64 -3.64 5.85 -13.61
C VAL A 64 -2.92 4.66 -12.99
N THR A 65 -2.37 4.84 -11.79
CA THR A 65 -1.79 3.73 -11.01
C THR A 65 -2.80 2.61 -10.80
N ALA A 66 -4.00 2.93 -10.32
CA ALA A 66 -5.03 1.93 -10.02
C ALA A 66 -5.47 1.15 -11.27
N VAL A 67 -5.71 1.85 -12.38
CA VAL A 67 -6.19 1.25 -13.63
C VAL A 67 -5.12 0.37 -14.27
N LEU A 68 -3.86 0.81 -14.29
CA LEU A 68 -2.77 0.09 -14.95
C LEU A 68 -2.15 -1.02 -14.09
N GLN A 69 -2.32 -1.00 -12.77
CA GLN A 69 -1.67 -1.95 -11.86
C GLN A 69 -2.04 -3.41 -12.16
N THR A 70 -3.28 -3.68 -12.54
CA THR A 70 -3.73 -5.03 -12.93
C THR A 70 -3.13 -5.47 -14.27
N PRO A 71 -3.26 -4.74 -15.41
CA PRO A 71 -2.58 -5.06 -16.66
C PRO A 71 -1.08 -5.26 -16.51
N VAL A 72 -0.43 -4.38 -15.75
CA VAL A 72 1.01 -4.50 -15.46
C VAL A 72 1.33 -5.77 -14.69
N GLY A 73 0.47 -6.21 -13.77
CA GLY A 73 0.64 -7.49 -13.08
C GLY A 73 0.74 -8.68 -14.02
N PHE A 74 -0.06 -8.71 -15.11
CA PHE A 74 0.06 -9.72 -16.16
C PHE A 74 1.39 -9.64 -16.93
N LEU A 75 1.85 -8.42 -17.19
CA LEU A 75 3.12 -8.22 -17.89
C LEU A 75 4.31 -8.62 -17.01
N VAL A 76 4.26 -8.32 -15.71
CA VAL A 76 5.26 -8.72 -14.70
C VAL A 76 5.38 -10.24 -14.64
N ASP A 77 4.25 -10.95 -14.53
CA ASP A 77 4.24 -12.41 -14.44
C ASP A 77 4.73 -13.08 -15.74
N ARG A 78 4.45 -12.46 -16.90
CA ARG A 78 4.85 -13.00 -18.21
C ARG A 78 6.30 -12.70 -18.58
N HIS A 79 6.80 -11.52 -18.21
CA HIS A 79 8.07 -11.03 -18.74
C HIS A 79 9.15 -10.82 -17.67
N GLY A 80 8.84 -11.11 -16.39
CA GLY A 80 9.73 -10.91 -15.25
C GLY A 80 9.56 -9.55 -14.57
N ALA A 81 9.64 -9.52 -13.25
CA ALA A 81 9.34 -8.37 -12.42
C ALA A 81 10.43 -7.28 -12.49
N ARG A 82 11.71 -7.70 -12.60
CA ARG A 82 12.87 -6.82 -12.48
C ARG A 82 12.88 -5.70 -13.52
N ARG A 83 12.61 -6.02 -14.79
CA ARG A 83 12.59 -5.01 -15.87
C ARG A 83 11.50 -3.95 -15.66
N PHE A 84 10.34 -4.38 -15.15
CA PHE A 84 9.24 -3.47 -14.86
C PHE A 84 9.57 -2.60 -13.65
N LEU A 85 10.14 -3.17 -12.58
CA LEU A 85 10.59 -2.39 -11.43
C LEU A 85 11.60 -1.31 -11.82
N VAL A 86 12.61 -1.66 -12.59
CA VAL A 86 13.62 -0.72 -13.10
C VAL A 86 12.97 0.36 -13.97
N GLY A 87 12.18 -0.04 -14.98
CA GLY A 87 11.53 0.88 -15.90
C GLY A 87 10.54 1.81 -15.22
N GLY A 88 9.71 1.27 -14.30
CA GLY A 88 8.72 2.05 -13.56
C GLY A 88 9.35 3.04 -12.59
N THR A 89 10.34 2.60 -11.81
CA THR A 89 11.08 3.50 -10.90
C THR A 89 11.79 4.62 -11.67
N LEU A 90 12.41 4.29 -12.81
CA LEU A 90 13.06 5.28 -13.66
C LEU A 90 12.05 6.26 -14.26
N LEU A 91 10.91 5.77 -14.76
CA LEU A 91 9.85 6.63 -15.31
C LEU A 91 9.30 7.58 -14.26
N MET A 92 9.05 7.12 -13.02
CA MET A 92 8.64 8.00 -11.91
C MET A 92 9.70 9.07 -11.63
N ALA A 93 10.95 8.65 -11.47
CA ALA A 93 12.09 9.52 -11.17
C ALA A 93 12.25 10.63 -12.22
N LEU A 94 12.25 10.25 -13.50
CA LEU A 94 12.38 11.19 -14.61
C LEU A 94 11.16 12.11 -14.73
N SER A 95 9.94 11.58 -14.51
CA SER A 95 8.72 12.39 -14.53
C SER A 95 8.73 13.47 -13.45
N ILE A 96 9.10 13.11 -12.21
CA ILE A 96 9.22 14.07 -11.11
C ILE A 96 10.33 15.08 -11.37
N SER A 97 11.52 14.63 -11.83
CA SER A 97 12.61 15.54 -12.21
C SER A 97 12.22 16.50 -13.33
N ALA A 98 11.51 15.99 -14.36
CA ALA A 98 11.08 16.79 -15.51
C ALA A 98 10.06 17.88 -15.15
N MET A 99 9.29 17.72 -14.06
CA MET A 99 8.39 18.77 -13.57
C MET A 99 9.14 20.06 -13.22
N ALA A 100 10.42 19.98 -12.86
CA ALA A 100 11.26 21.16 -12.63
C ALA A 100 11.34 22.09 -13.84
N PHE A 101 11.18 21.57 -15.05
CA PHE A 101 11.26 22.28 -16.31
C PHE A 101 9.88 22.59 -16.91
N ALA A 102 8.80 22.31 -16.18
CA ALA A 102 7.45 22.52 -16.67
C ALA A 102 7.17 24.03 -16.90
N PRO A 103 6.77 24.42 -18.12
CA PRO A 103 6.46 25.82 -18.44
C PRO A 103 5.05 26.21 -17.98
N ASN A 104 4.18 25.25 -17.70
CA ASN A 104 2.79 25.46 -17.34
C ASN A 104 2.23 24.25 -16.57
N TYR A 105 1.06 24.43 -15.95
CA TYR A 105 0.40 23.40 -15.18
C TYR A 105 -0.03 22.15 -15.99
N PRO A 106 -0.55 22.24 -17.23
CA PRO A 106 -0.84 21.06 -18.06
C PRO A 106 0.37 20.12 -18.24
N THR A 107 1.58 20.67 -18.35
CA THR A 107 2.81 19.87 -18.40
C THR A 107 3.03 19.11 -17.10
N ILE A 108 2.81 19.74 -15.95
CA ILE A 108 2.87 19.05 -14.63
C ILE A 108 1.84 17.92 -14.57
N LEU A 109 0.63 18.17 -15.03
CA LEU A 109 -0.44 17.15 -15.05
C LEU A 109 -0.06 15.95 -15.94
N LEU A 110 0.49 16.19 -17.12
CA LEU A 110 1.00 15.13 -18.01
C LEU A 110 2.11 14.31 -17.32
N LEU A 111 3.07 15.00 -16.69
CA LEU A 111 4.16 14.32 -15.98
C LEU A 111 3.67 13.56 -14.74
N ALA A 112 2.62 14.03 -14.08
CA ALA A 112 1.95 13.31 -13.00
C ALA A 112 1.30 12.00 -13.52
N VAL A 113 0.66 12.02 -14.69
CA VAL A 113 0.16 10.82 -15.37
C VAL A 113 1.30 9.85 -15.68
N LEU A 114 2.42 10.31 -16.24
CA LEU A 114 3.60 9.47 -16.52
C LEU A 114 4.18 8.87 -15.22
N SER A 115 4.25 9.65 -14.15
CA SER A 115 4.64 9.15 -12.83
C SER A 115 3.68 8.07 -12.33
N GLY A 116 2.36 8.23 -12.52
CA GLY A 116 1.34 7.24 -12.22
C GLY A 116 1.51 5.93 -13.01
N ILE A 117 1.86 6.02 -14.30
CA ILE A 117 2.23 4.84 -15.12
C ILE A 117 3.43 4.13 -14.50
N GLY A 118 4.48 4.86 -14.15
CA GLY A 118 5.66 4.30 -13.47
C GLY A 118 5.30 3.64 -12.13
N ASN A 119 4.44 4.27 -11.34
CA ASN A 119 4.02 3.75 -10.03
C ASN A 119 3.18 2.47 -10.13
N SER A 120 2.45 2.25 -11.23
CA SER A 120 1.59 1.09 -11.41
C SER A 120 2.33 -0.24 -11.39
N VAL A 121 3.64 -0.24 -11.62
CA VAL A 121 4.48 -1.46 -11.62
C VAL A 121 4.99 -1.84 -10.23
N ILE A 122 5.01 -0.90 -9.29
CA ILE A 122 5.72 -1.07 -8.01
C ILE A 122 5.16 -2.26 -7.22
N HIS A 123 3.88 -2.23 -6.85
CA HIS A 123 3.31 -3.32 -6.07
C HIS A 123 3.36 -4.68 -6.77
N PRO A 124 2.95 -4.84 -8.06
CA PRO A 124 3.05 -6.13 -8.73
C PRO A 124 4.48 -6.67 -8.79
N ALA A 125 5.46 -5.82 -9.08
CA ALA A 125 6.85 -6.22 -9.20
C ALA A 125 7.49 -6.53 -7.84
N ASP A 126 7.27 -5.65 -6.84
CA ASP A 126 7.84 -5.82 -5.51
C ASP A 126 7.36 -7.11 -4.85
N TYR A 127 6.06 -7.38 -4.86
CA TYR A 127 5.50 -8.59 -4.28
C TYR A 127 5.97 -9.85 -5.04
N ALA A 128 6.08 -9.79 -6.36
CA ALA A 128 6.61 -10.90 -7.15
C ALA A 128 8.07 -11.20 -6.81
N ILE A 129 8.92 -10.18 -6.72
CA ILE A 129 10.35 -10.33 -6.36
C ILE A 129 10.50 -10.83 -4.93
N LEU A 130 9.81 -10.22 -3.97
CA LEU A 130 9.87 -10.64 -2.56
C LEU A 130 9.42 -12.10 -2.41
N ALA A 131 8.29 -12.46 -3.00
CA ALA A 131 7.76 -13.81 -2.90
C ALA A 131 8.64 -14.88 -3.59
N GLY A 132 9.35 -14.50 -4.65
CA GLY A 132 10.29 -15.38 -5.35
C GLY A 132 11.68 -15.45 -4.75
N SER A 133 12.11 -14.41 -4.02
CA SER A 133 13.50 -14.26 -3.57
C SER A 133 13.70 -14.56 -2.08
N ILE A 134 12.69 -14.34 -1.25
CA ILE A 134 12.80 -14.42 0.21
C ILE A 134 12.40 -15.81 0.73
N ASN A 135 13.12 -16.29 1.74
CA ASN A 135 12.77 -17.53 2.40
C ASN A 135 11.37 -17.44 3.05
N LYS A 136 10.56 -18.50 2.90
CA LYS A 136 9.19 -18.56 3.42
C LYS A 136 9.08 -18.25 4.91
N SER A 137 10.09 -18.61 5.71
CA SER A 137 10.13 -18.36 7.17
C SER A 137 10.34 -16.87 7.53
N ARG A 138 10.72 -16.02 6.57
CA ARG A 138 10.96 -14.59 6.76
C ARG A 138 10.04 -13.71 5.92
N MET A 139 9.04 -14.31 5.28
CA MET A 139 8.12 -13.60 4.36
C MET A 139 7.30 -12.52 5.09
N GLY A 140 6.86 -12.79 6.30
CA GLY A 140 6.15 -11.81 7.11
C GLY A 140 6.99 -10.56 7.39
N ARG A 141 8.26 -10.74 7.78
CA ARG A 141 9.20 -9.63 7.97
C ARG A 141 9.47 -8.87 6.68
N ALA A 142 9.59 -9.57 5.55
CA ALA A 142 9.80 -8.92 4.26
C ALA A 142 8.62 -8.01 3.89
N PHE A 143 7.38 -8.49 4.03
CA PHE A 143 6.19 -7.69 3.76
C PHE A 143 5.98 -6.56 4.78
N ALA A 144 6.34 -6.78 6.06
CA ALA A 144 6.31 -5.73 7.06
C ALA A 144 7.28 -4.59 6.72
N MET A 145 8.52 -4.93 6.34
CA MET A 145 9.51 -3.93 5.94
C MET A 145 9.12 -3.20 4.66
N HIS A 146 8.54 -3.90 3.69
CA HIS A 146 7.98 -3.29 2.49
C HIS A 146 6.90 -2.26 2.86
N THR A 147 5.91 -2.64 3.68
CA THR A 147 4.85 -1.72 4.14
C THR A 147 5.42 -0.55 4.96
N LEU A 148 6.39 -0.81 5.84
CA LEU A 148 7.05 0.20 6.64
C LEU A 148 7.74 1.25 5.77
N THR A 149 8.52 0.81 4.78
CA THR A 149 9.27 1.72 3.91
C THR A 149 8.33 2.61 3.09
N GLY A 150 7.20 2.10 2.60
CA GLY A 150 6.17 2.91 1.95
C GLY A 150 5.58 3.98 2.88
N ASN A 151 5.22 3.60 4.13
CA ASN A 151 4.72 4.56 5.11
C ASN A 151 5.76 5.64 5.47
N LEU A 152 7.04 5.27 5.56
CA LEU A 152 8.14 6.23 5.75
C LEU A 152 8.28 7.18 4.56
N GLY A 153 8.09 6.68 3.32
CA GLY A 153 8.07 7.52 2.12
C GLY A 153 6.98 8.60 2.18
N PHE A 154 5.76 8.23 2.53
CA PHE A 154 4.67 9.20 2.75
C PHE A 154 4.97 10.20 3.86
N ALA A 155 5.52 9.74 4.97
CA ALA A 155 5.83 10.62 6.10
C ALA A 155 6.97 11.59 5.81
N ALA A 156 7.98 11.18 5.04
CA ALA A 156 9.15 11.98 4.73
C ALA A 156 8.90 13.01 3.61
N ALA A 157 7.98 12.73 2.68
CA ALA A 157 7.80 13.56 1.49
C ALA A 157 7.39 15.01 1.81
N PRO A 158 6.34 15.30 2.60
CA PRO A 158 5.91 16.66 2.82
C PRO A 158 6.97 17.54 3.49
N PRO A 159 7.60 17.17 4.61
CA PRO A 159 8.60 18.02 5.25
C PRO A 159 9.86 18.17 4.40
N ALA A 160 10.30 17.12 3.69
CA ALA A 160 11.48 17.19 2.84
C ALA A 160 11.27 18.13 1.66
N ILE A 161 10.15 18.02 0.95
CA ILE A 161 9.82 18.90 -0.18
C ILE A 161 9.63 20.36 0.28
N ALA A 162 8.90 20.57 1.39
CA ALA A 162 8.71 21.92 1.91
C ALA A 162 10.05 22.59 2.27
N ALA A 163 10.94 21.86 2.96
CA ALA A 163 12.26 22.37 3.31
C ALA A 163 13.12 22.66 2.06
N LEU A 164 13.17 21.74 1.10
CA LEU A 164 13.92 21.96 -0.14
C LEU A 164 13.36 23.12 -0.97
N ALA A 165 12.03 23.24 -1.06
CA ALA A 165 11.39 24.32 -1.80
C ALA A 165 11.64 25.67 -1.16
N LEU A 166 11.72 25.77 0.16
CA LEU A 166 12.08 26.99 0.88
C LEU A 166 13.55 27.38 0.70
N LEU A 167 14.45 26.40 0.63
CA LEU A 167 15.90 26.63 0.53
C LEU A 167 16.37 26.90 -0.89
N LEU A 168 15.81 26.21 -1.87
CA LEU A 168 16.34 26.16 -3.24
C LEU A 168 15.32 26.61 -4.29
N GLY A 169 14.04 26.66 -3.95
CA GLY A 169 12.96 26.77 -4.92
C GLY A 169 12.33 25.42 -5.23
N TRP A 170 11.06 25.45 -5.69
CA TRP A 170 10.29 24.22 -5.94
C TRP A 170 10.82 23.41 -7.15
N ARG A 171 11.39 24.09 -8.14
CA ARG A 171 11.96 23.44 -9.34
C ARG A 171 13.15 22.58 -8.99
N GLU A 172 14.10 23.16 -8.28
CA GLU A 172 15.30 22.49 -7.80
C GLU A 172 14.97 21.38 -6.80
N ALA A 173 13.96 21.59 -5.95
CA ALA A 173 13.48 20.56 -5.04
C ALA A 173 12.98 19.32 -5.79
N LEU A 174 12.12 19.49 -6.81
CA LEU A 174 11.63 18.36 -7.62
C LEU A 174 12.74 17.72 -8.46
N LEU A 175 13.65 18.51 -9.02
CA LEU A 175 14.81 17.98 -9.75
C LEU A 175 15.65 17.07 -8.86
N LEU A 176 16.02 17.55 -7.68
CA LEU A 176 16.86 16.81 -6.73
C LEU A 176 16.18 15.53 -6.26
N VAL A 177 14.92 15.61 -5.78
CA VAL A 177 14.23 14.42 -5.28
C VAL A 177 13.92 13.42 -6.40
N GLY A 178 13.60 13.90 -7.60
CA GLY A 178 13.39 13.03 -8.74
C GLY A 178 14.68 12.28 -9.11
N LEU A 179 15.82 12.97 -9.14
CA LEU A 179 17.12 12.38 -9.45
C LEU A 179 17.56 11.31 -8.42
N LEU A 180 17.01 11.31 -7.19
CA LEU A 180 17.27 10.23 -6.21
C LEU A 180 16.84 8.85 -6.72
N GLY A 181 15.92 8.76 -7.67
CA GLY A 181 15.54 7.50 -8.31
C GLY A 181 16.64 6.88 -9.16
N VAL A 182 17.55 7.68 -9.71
CA VAL A 182 18.64 7.18 -10.57
C VAL A 182 19.59 6.26 -9.82
N PRO A 183 20.18 6.66 -8.67
CA PRO A 183 21.01 5.73 -7.88
C PRO A 183 20.24 4.52 -7.35
N VAL A 184 18.94 4.64 -7.06
CA VAL A 184 18.09 3.49 -6.65
C VAL A 184 17.99 2.50 -7.81
N VAL A 185 17.70 2.97 -9.03
CA VAL A 185 17.69 2.13 -10.24
C VAL A 185 19.06 1.52 -10.47
N GLY A 186 20.14 2.29 -10.34
CA GLY A 186 21.51 1.79 -10.43
C GLY A 186 21.80 0.67 -9.43
N ALA A 187 21.37 0.80 -8.18
CA ALA A 187 21.51 -0.21 -7.15
C ALA A 187 20.70 -1.48 -7.47
N ILE A 188 19.47 -1.34 -7.99
CA ILE A 188 18.63 -2.47 -8.44
C ILE A 188 19.33 -3.22 -9.59
N LEU A 189 19.86 -2.52 -10.57
CA LEU A 189 20.58 -3.11 -11.71
C LEU A 189 21.86 -3.81 -11.26
N TRP A 190 22.65 -3.16 -10.42
CA TRP A 190 23.92 -3.72 -9.90
C TRP A 190 23.71 -5.01 -9.10
N GLN A 191 22.65 -5.03 -8.28
CA GLN A 191 22.30 -6.19 -7.47
C GLN A 191 21.28 -7.13 -8.13
N SER A 192 20.99 -6.93 -9.40
CA SER A 192 19.92 -7.64 -10.11
C SER A 192 20.00 -9.16 -10.03
N ARG A 193 21.22 -9.73 -9.91
CA ARG A 193 21.44 -11.18 -9.82
C ARG A 193 20.86 -11.84 -8.57
N ILE A 194 20.63 -11.09 -7.48
CA ILE A 194 20.04 -11.64 -6.25
C ILE A 194 18.52 -11.61 -6.26
N LEU A 195 17.91 -10.85 -7.18
CA LEU A 195 16.47 -10.72 -7.31
C LEU A 195 15.92 -11.85 -8.19
N ALA A 196 14.95 -12.60 -7.70
CA ALA A 196 14.25 -13.57 -8.53
C ALA A 196 13.49 -12.84 -9.63
N ASP A 197 13.81 -13.12 -10.88
CA ASP A 197 13.25 -12.48 -12.05
C ASP A 197 12.45 -13.44 -12.92
N GLN A 198 12.61 -14.73 -12.67
CA GLN A 198 11.87 -15.70 -13.44
C GLN A 198 10.51 -15.93 -12.78
N PRO A 199 9.41 -15.71 -13.53
CA PRO A 199 8.22 -16.46 -13.24
C PRO A 199 8.66 -17.93 -13.31
N LYS A 200 8.52 -18.69 -12.25
CA LYS A 200 8.44 -20.14 -12.40
C LYS A 200 7.13 -20.35 -13.18
N ALA A 201 7.23 -20.17 -14.48
CA ALA A 201 6.18 -20.55 -15.40
C ALA A 201 6.09 -22.08 -15.34
N ARG A 202 5.37 -22.60 -14.36
CA ARG A 202 4.60 -23.79 -14.61
C ARG A 202 3.70 -23.35 -15.75
N GLU A 203 3.84 -24.01 -16.90
CA GLU A 203 2.95 -23.81 -18.03
C GLU A 203 1.53 -23.80 -17.49
N ALA A 204 0.94 -22.61 -17.38
CA ALA A 204 -0.45 -22.50 -16.98
C ALA A 204 -1.23 -23.23 -18.08
N LYS A 205 -1.96 -24.27 -17.72
CA LYS A 205 -2.83 -24.96 -18.68
C LYS A 205 -3.67 -23.91 -19.43
N PRO A 206 -3.92 -24.08 -20.73
CA PRO A 206 -4.78 -23.16 -21.45
C PRO A 206 -6.09 -22.94 -20.67
N GLY A 207 -6.37 -21.70 -20.27
CA GLY A 207 -7.51 -21.34 -19.41
C GLY A 207 -7.20 -21.10 -17.93
N GLU A 208 -6.07 -21.56 -17.38
CA GLU A 208 -5.64 -21.25 -16.02
C GLU A 208 -4.82 -19.95 -16.00
N GLY A 209 -5.35 -18.88 -15.42
CA GLY A 209 -4.59 -17.67 -15.12
C GLY A 209 -4.87 -16.42 -15.96
N GLY A 210 -5.94 -16.40 -16.75
CA GLY A 210 -6.45 -15.22 -17.43
C GLY A 210 -7.19 -14.23 -16.48
N VAL A 211 -7.85 -13.23 -17.06
CA VAL A 211 -8.74 -12.29 -16.35
C VAL A 211 -9.82 -13.04 -15.55
N ALA A 212 -10.30 -14.18 -16.07
CA ALA A 212 -11.29 -15.02 -15.40
C ALA A 212 -10.87 -15.44 -13.99
N MET A 213 -9.57 -15.69 -13.75
CA MET A 213 -9.05 -16.00 -12.42
C MET A 213 -9.25 -14.83 -11.45
N LEU A 214 -9.02 -13.59 -11.90
CA LEU A 214 -9.20 -12.39 -11.08
C LEU A 214 -10.67 -12.10 -10.78
N MET A 215 -11.57 -12.54 -11.66
CA MET A 215 -13.02 -12.43 -11.47
C MET A 215 -13.60 -13.56 -10.60
N THR A 216 -12.78 -14.44 -10.06
CA THR A 216 -13.24 -15.44 -9.10
C THR A 216 -13.70 -14.80 -7.80
N ARG A 217 -14.68 -15.42 -7.15
CA ARG A 217 -15.22 -14.93 -5.88
C ARG A 217 -14.14 -14.62 -4.82
N PRO A 218 -13.11 -15.45 -4.58
CA PRO A 218 -12.06 -15.13 -3.62
C PRO A 218 -11.28 -13.86 -3.98
N MET A 219 -10.93 -13.66 -5.25
CA MET A 219 -10.14 -12.50 -5.69
C MET A 219 -10.94 -11.21 -5.60
N LEU A 220 -12.21 -11.22 -6.00
CA LEU A 220 -13.12 -10.08 -5.86
C LEU A 220 -13.31 -9.71 -4.38
N LEU A 221 -13.42 -10.71 -3.50
CA LEU A 221 -13.56 -10.47 -2.06
C LEU A 221 -12.28 -9.90 -1.45
N PHE A 222 -11.09 -10.35 -1.85
CA PHE A 222 -9.83 -9.74 -1.43
C PHE A 222 -9.70 -8.30 -1.96
N PHE A 223 -10.06 -8.05 -3.22
CA PHE A 223 -10.09 -6.70 -3.77
C PHE A 223 -11.01 -5.77 -2.96
N THR A 224 -12.24 -6.21 -2.69
CA THR A 224 -13.22 -5.46 -1.89
C THR A 224 -12.72 -5.24 -0.47
N PHE A 225 -12.04 -6.22 0.13
CA PHE A 225 -11.38 -6.06 1.43
C PHE A 225 -10.36 -4.93 1.41
N PHE A 226 -9.47 -4.87 0.39
CA PHE A 226 -8.46 -3.82 0.26
C PHE A 226 -9.10 -2.45 0.04
N LEU A 227 -10.12 -2.37 -0.82
CA LEU A 227 -10.87 -1.15 -1.10
C LEU A 227 -11.53 -0.58 0.16
N LEU A 228 -12.30 -1.41 0.89
CA LEU A 228 -13.01 -0.97 2.09
C LEU A 228 -12.04 -0.61 3.23
N SER A 229 -10.96 -1.38 3.40
CA SER A 229 -9.92 -1.09 4.40
C SER A 229 -9.18 0.21 4.08
N ALA A 230 -8.91 0.48 2.80
CA ALA A 230 -8.29 1.73 2.37
C ALA A 230 -9.22 2.94 2.57
N MET A 231 -10.51 2.79 2.21
CA MET A 231 -11.51 3.82 2.45
C MET A 231 -11.62 4.17 3.94
N ALA A 232 -11.66 3.14 4.83
CA ALA A 232 -11.68 3.33 6.27
C ALA A 232 -10.43 4.06 6.78
N GLY A 233 -9.23 3.62 6.35
CA GLY A 233 -7.96 4.24 6.74
C GLY A 233 -7.83 5.69 6.26
N SER A 234 -8.22 5.97 5.01
CA SER A 234 -8.21 7.32 4.44
C SER A 234 -9.23 8.23 5.11
N ALA A 235 -10.39 7.70 5.52
CA ALA A 235 -11.39 8.45 6.27
C ALA A 235 -10.88 8.88 7.66
N ILE A 236 -10.18 8.00 8.38
CA ILE A 236 -9.51 8.36 9.64
C ILE A 236 -8.48 9.45 9.37
N GLN A 237 -7.62 9.27 8.38
CA GLN A 237 -6.57 10.21 8.04
C GLN A 237 -7.11 11.62 7.72
N ALA A 238 -8.19 11.70 6.96
CA ALA A 238 -8.76 12.97 6.51
C ALA A 238 -9.65 13.63 7.57
N PHE A 239 -10.42 12.83 8.33
CA PHE A 239 -11.53 13.36 9.11
C PHE A 239 -11.41 13.16 10.62
N ALA A 240 -10.42 12.42 11.14
CA ALA A 240 -10.31 12.24 12.60
C ALA A 240 -10.22 13.60 13.34
N ILE A 241 -9.42 14.54 12.85
CA ILE A 241 -9.24 15.84 13.51
C ILE A 241 -10.57 16.63 13.54
N PRO A 242 -11.24 16.93 12.40
CA PRO A 242 -12.48 17.66 12.42
C PRO A 242 -13.62 16.92 13.16
N VAL A 243 -13.66 15.60 13.10
CA VAL A 243 -14.63 14.80 13.86
C VAL A 243 -14.44 14.98 15.36
N MET A 244 -13.23 14.80 15.86
CA MET A 244 -12.92 14.92 17.29
C MET A 244 -13.14 16.36 17.79
N ASN A 245 -12.87 17.37 16.97
CA ASN A 245 -13.17 18.75 17.29
C ASN A 245 -14.69 18.99 17.37
N LYS A 246 -15.47 18.55 16.38
CA LYS A 246 -16.92 18.75 16.35
C LYS A 246 -17.65 17.94 17.43
N LEU A 247 -17.22 16.72 17.76
CA LEU A 247 -17.87 15.88 18.76
C LEU A 247 -17.51 16.27 20.20
N TRP A 248 -16.24 16.50 20.44
CA TRP A 248 -15.72 16.59 21.82
C TRP A 248 -15.02 17.92 22.11
N GLY A 249 -15.07 18.89 21.17
CA GLY A 249 -14.36 20.16 21.33
C GLY A 249 -12.84 20.03 21.41
N LEU A 250 -12.26 18.91 20.94
CA LEU A 250 -10.82 18.68 21.04
C LEU A 250 -10.06 19.76 20.24
N PRO A 251 -9.12 20.50 20.87
CA PRO A 251 -8.36 21.52 20.15
C PRO A 251 -7.61 20.93 18.94
N LEU A 252 -7.47 21.73 17.87
CA LEU A 252 -6.85 21.30 16.64
C LEU A 252 -5.43 20.72 16.83
N ALA A 253 -4.63 21.36 17.70
CA ALA A 253 -3.30 20.87 18.08
C ALA A 253 -3.34 19.47 18.69
N MET A 254 -4.28 19.22 19.60
CA MET A 254 -4.44 17.91 20.24
C MET A 254 -4.99 16.85 19.28
N GLY A 255 -5.89 17.23 18.38
CA GLY A 255 -6.35 16.38 17.28
C GLY A 255 -5.21 15.95 16.35
N SER A 256 -4.26 16.85 16.09
CA SER A 256 -3.04 16.53 15.32
C SER A 256 -2.13 15.54 16.04
N VAL A 257 -1.96 15.70 17.37
CA VAL A 257 -1.21 14.72 18.20
C VAL A 257 -1.91 13.36 18.24
N LEU A 258 -3.25 13.35 18.31
CA LEU A 258 -4.05 12.11 18.22
C LEU A 258 -3.79 11.36 16.90
N LEU A 259 -3.83 12.07 15.78
CA LEU A 259 -3.58 11.48 14.47
C LEU A 259 -2.13 10.98 14.34
N THR A 260 -1.16 11.74 14.89
CA THR A 260 0.25 11.29 14.98
C THR A 260 0.36 10.02 15.81
N GLY A 261 -0.34 9.94 16.96
CA GLY A 261 -0.42 8.73 17.77
C GLY A 261 -0.94 7.52 16.99
N TYR A 262 -2.02 7.71 16.25
CA TYR A 262 -2.58 6.68 15.37
C TYR A 262 -1.56 6.17 14.33
N PHE A 263 -0.85 7.07 13.65
CA PHE A 263 0.16 6.68 12.66
C PHE A 263 1.38 6.01 13.28
N SER A 264 1.85 6.52 14.42
CA SER A 264 2.96 5.91 15.17
C SER A 264 2.60 4.49 15.62
N GLY A 265 1.38 4.33 16.17
CA GLY A 265 0.84 3.01 16.49
C GLY A 265 0.78 2.09 15.27
N ASN A 266 0.31 2.60 14.12
CA ASN A 266 0.21 1.84 12.88
C ASN A 266 1.58 1.34 12.40
N ILE A 267 2.61 2.18 12.45
CA ILE A 267 3.99 1.83 12.08
C ILE A 267 4.52 0.73 13.00
N LEU A 268 4.37 0.89 14.32
CA LEU A 268 4.78 -0.13 15.30
C LEU A 268 4.00 -1.43 15.09
N GLY A 269 2.70 -1.32 14.80
CA GLY A 269 1.85 -2.45 14.50
C GLY A 269 2.34 -3.26 13.30
N VAL A 270 2.74 -2.62 12.21
CA VAL A 270 3.29 -3.31 11.03
C VAL A 270 4.49 -4.18 11.39
N LEU A 271 5.39 -3.68 12.23
CA LEU A 271 6.57 -4.44 12.70
C LEU A 271 6.16 -5.66 13.55
N VAL A 272 5.25 -5.44 14.49
CA VAL A 272 4.69 -6.51 15.34
C VAL A 272 3.98 -7.56 14.48
N GLY A 273 3.14 -7.12 13.52
CA GLY A 273 2.42 -8.00 12.60
C GLY A 273 3.35 -8.84 11.72
N GLY A 274 4.46 -8.27 11.28
CA GLY A 274 5.49 -8.99 10.53
C GLY A 274 6.14 -10.12 11.34
N TRP A 275 6.46 -9.83 12.61
CA TRP A 275 7.03 -10.82 13.52
C TRP A 275 6.05 -11.96 13.83
N PHE A 276 4.76 -11.63 14.03
CA PHE A 276 3.71 -12.63 14.23
C PHE A 276 3.44 -13.46 12.99
N ALA A 277 3.41 -12.85 11.80
CA ALA A 277 3.16 -13.55 10.54
C ALA A 277 4.22 -14.64 10.23
N ASP A 278 5.46 -14.44 10.67
CA ASP A 278 6.51 -15.47 10.53
C ASP A 278 6.34 -16.64 11.51
N ARG A 279 5.74 -16.41 12.69
CA ARG A 279 5.65 -17.41 13.77
C ARG A 279 4.33 -18.16 13.83
N TRP A 280 3.23 -17.47 13.56
CA TRP A 280 1.89 -18.02 13.66
C TRP A 280 1.27 -18.23 12.28
N LYS A 281 0.84 -19.45 12.03
CA LYS A 281 0.20 -19.81 10.75
C LYS A 281 -1.29 -19.44 10.67
N GLN A 282 -1.91 -19.02 11.78
CA GLN A 282 -3.33 -18.66 11.83
C GLN A 282 -3.56 -17.18 11.48
N HIS A 283 -3.01 -16.74 10.33
CA HIS A 283 -3.05 -15.35 9.89
C HIS A 283 -4.46 -14.76 9.88
N GLY A 284 -5.46 -15.56 9.44
CA GLY A 284 -6.85 -15.11 9.39
C GLY A 284 -7.45 -14.75 10.75
N VAL A 285 -7.20 -15.59 11.77
CA VAL A 285 -7.65 -15.32 13.14
C VAL A 285 -7.02 -14.05 13.67
N PHE A 286 -5.73 -13.88 13.44
CA PHE A 286 -4.98 -12.70 13.88
C PHE A 286 -5.52 -11.41 13.25
N VAL A 287 -5.76 -11.41 11.94
CA VAL A 287 -6.36 -10.26 11.24
C VAL A 287 -7.75 -9.95 11.77
N VAL A 288 -8.60 -10.97 11.98
CA VAL A 288 -9.96 -10.76 12.52
C VAL A 288 -9.91 -10.14 13.91
N VAL A 289 -9.15 -10.73 14.83
CA VAL A 289 -9.08 -10.24 16.22
C VAL A 289 -8.57 -8.80 16.26
N LEU A 290 -7.46 -8.50 15.58
CA LEU A 290 -6.90 -7.15 15.61
C LEU A 290 -7.81 -6.11 14.93
N THR A 291 -8.49 -6.47 13.85
CA THR A 291 -9.42 -5.54 13.21
C THR A 291 -10.65 -5.31 14.09
N LEU A 292 -11.17 -6.32 14.79
CA LEU A 292 -12.26 -6.16 15.77
C LEU A 292 -11.83 -5.27 16.94
N VAL A 293 -10.61 -5.45 17.45
CA VAL A 293 -10.04 -4.57 18.49
C VAL A 293 -9.96 -3.12 17.98
N ALA A 294 -9.46 -2.92 16.76
CA ALA A 294 -9.40 -1.59 16.17
C ALA A 294 -10.79 -0.96 15.99
N MET A 295 -11.77 -1.73 15.51
CA MET A 295 -13.16 -1.27 15.40
C MET A 295 -13.73 -0.83 16.75
N ALA A 296 -13.54 -1.62 17.81
CA ALA A 296 -13.99 -1.27 19.16
C ALA A 296 -13.34 0.04 19.63
N LEU A 297 -12.03 0.19 19.46
CA LEU A 297 -11.29 1.41 19.82
C LEU A 297 -11.76 2.63 19.02
N ILE A 298 -12.02 2.49 17.73
CA ILE A 298 -12.56 3.55 16.87
C ILE A 298 -13.97 3.95 17.32
N LEU A 299 -14.82 2.98 17.67
CA LEU A 299 -16.15 3.25 18.24
C LEU A 299 -16.06 3.97 19.59
N VAL A 300 -15.12 3.58 20.46
CA VAL A 300 -14.87 4.29 21.71
C VAL A 300 -14.50 5.75 21.46
N LEU A 301 -13.63 6.05 20.49
CA LEU A 301 -13.30 7.44 20.13
C LEU A 301 -14.52 8.25 19.64
N GLY A 302 -15.45 7.61 18.92
CA GLY A 302 -16.63 8.27 18.38
C GLY A 302 -17.80 8.40 19.36
N MET A 303 -17.86 7.55 20.39
CA MET A 303 -19.06 7.43 21.24
C MET A 303 -18.80 7.80 22.71
N VAL A 304 -17.53 7.89 23.13
CA VAL A 304 -17.14 8.16 24.51
C VAL A 304 -16.32 9.45 24.58
N PRO A 305 -16.73 10.44 25.40
CA PRO A 305 -15.91 11.64 25.63
C PRO A 305 -14.69 11.25 26.48
N LEU A 306 -13.53 11.17 25.85
CA LEU A 306 -12.27 10.83 26.52
C LEU A 306 -11.46 12.09 26.82
N PRO A 307 -10.73 12.13 27.96
CA PRO A 307 -9.68 13.12 28.15
C PRO A 307 -8.68 13.09 26.98
N GLY A 308 -8.11 14.23 26.60
CA GLY A 308 -7.26 14.35 25.40
C GLY A 308 -6.15 13.30 25.33
N LEU A 309 -5.42 13.05 26.44
CA LEU A 309 -4.39 12.00 26.49
C LEU A 309 -4.98 10.58 26.34
N GLY A 310 -6.17 10.34 26.91
CA GLY A 310 -6.89 9.08 26.73
C GLY A 310 -7.28 8.83 25.28
N ALA A 311 -7.81 9.86 24.59
CA ALA A 311 -8.14 9.79 23.16
C ALA A 311 -6.90 9.50 22.30
N ILE A 312 -5.76 10.13 22.60
CA ILE A 312 -4.47 9.86 21.91
C ILE A 312 -4.04 8.40 22.11
N GLY A 313 -4.12 7.88 23.34
CA GLY A 313 -3.77 6.49 23.66
C GLY A 313 -4.66 5.49 22.91
N VAL A 314 -5.98 5.71 22.90
CA VAL A 314 -6.95 4.87 22.19
C VAL A 314 -6.69 4.92 20.68
N ALA A 315 -6.41 6.09 20.10
CA ALA A 315 -6.07 6.23 18.69
C ALA A 315 -4.76 5.49 18.33
N ALA A 316 -3.73 5.59 19.18
CA ALA A 316 -2.46 4.88 19.00
C ALA A 316 -2.66 3.35 19.02
N LEU A 317 -3.46 2.84 19.96
CA LEU A 317 -3.79 1.40 20.04
C LEU A 317 -4.63 0.93 18.82
N ALA A 318 -5.58 1.75 18.35
CA ALA A 318 -6.33 1.45 17.12
C ALA A 318 -5.40 1.39 15.90
N GLY A 319 -4.47 2.34 15.79
CA GLY A 319 -3.43 2.35 14.77
C GLY A 319 -2.55 1.10 14.84
N LEU A 320 -2.08 0.73 16.03
CA LEU A 320 -1.25 -0.46 16.26
C LEU A 320 -1.98 -1.74 15.82
N ALA A 321 -3.24 -1.89 16.19
CA ALA A 321 -4.04 -3.06 15.83
C ALA A 321 -4.23 -3.16 14.29
N LEU A 322 -4.59 -2.06 13.62
CA LEU A 322 -4.73 -2.04 12.16
C LEU A 322 -3.38 -2.26 11.44
N GLY A 323 -2.30 -1.66 11.94
CA GLY A 323 -0.96 -1.87 11.41
C GLY A 323 -0.53 -3.33 11.50
N ALA A 324 -0.73 -3.96 12.66
CA ALA A 324 -0.35 -5.35 12.88
C ALA A 324 -1.17 -6.34 12.02
N SER A 325 -2.38 -6.00 11.62
CA SER A 325 -3.20 -6.83 10.74
C SER A 325 -2.72 -6.86 9.28
N ARG A 326 -1.95 -5.86 8.82
CA ARG A 326 -1.57 -5.69 7.40
C ARG A 326 -0.71 -6.82 6.88
N THR A 327 0.39 -7.12 7.57
CA THR A 327 1.36 -8.13 7.11
C THR A 327 0.77 -9.55 7.05
N PRO A 328 0.06 -10.05 8.07
CA PRO A 328 -0.62 -11.34 7.98
C PRO A 328 -1.64 -11.41 6.83
N ARG A 329 -2.36 -10.31 6.56
CA ARG A 329 -3.26 -10.17 5.42
C ARG A 329 -2.52 -10.36 4.09
N ASP A 330 -1.38 -9.70 3.91
CA ASP A 330 -0.61 -9.78 2.66
C ASP A 330 -0.04 -11.18 2.44
N VAL A 331 0.37 -11.87 3.53
CA VAL A 331 0.75 -13.28 3.47
C VAL A 331 -0.43 -14.15 3.04
N MET A 332 -1.65 -13.91 3.56
CA MET A 332 -2.85 -14.65 3.14
C MET A 332 -3.16 -14.47 1.65
N VAL A 333 -3.03 -13.26 1.12
CA VAL A 333 -3.20 -12.97 -0.32
C VAL A 333 -2.16 -13.71 -1.14
N LYS A 334 -0.88 -13.64 -0.74
CA LYS A 334 0.21 -14.38 -1.39
C LYS A 334 -0.07 -15.88 -1.41
N ASP A 335 -0.53 -16.44 -0.29
CA ASP A 335 -0.84 -17.87 -0.20
C ASP A 335 -2.10 -18.26 -0.99
N ALA A 336 -3.02 -17.34 -1.25
CA ALA A 336 -4.18 -17.55 -2.12
C ALA A 336 -3.84 -17.49 -3.61
N ALA A 337 -2.75 -16.81 -3.98
CA ALA A 337 -2.32 -16.67 -5.37
C ALA A 337 -1.81 -18.00 -5.94
N PRO A 338 -2.19 -18.36 -7.18
CA PRO A 338 -1.59 -19.50 -7.87
C PRO A 338 -0.08 -19.30 -8.11
N PRO A 339 0.71 -20.39 -8.16
CA PRO A 339 2.14 -20.29 -8.46
C PRO A 339 2.41 -19.55 -9.77
N GLY A 340 3.36 -18.60 -9.76
CA GLY A 340 3.72 -17.81 -10.94
C GLY A 340 2.72 -16.69 -11.32
N GLN A 341 1.72 -16.40 -10.47
CA GLN A 341 0.69 -15.39 -10.75
C GLN A 341 0.57 -14.31 -9.66
N ILE A 342 1.60 -14.14 -8.86
CA ILE A 342 1.61 -13.20 -7.73
C ILE A 342 1.49 -11.76 -8.21
N GLY A 343 2.16 -11.39 -9.29
CA GLY A 343 2.10 -10.06 -9.89
C GLY A 343 0.67 -9.68 -10.30
N LYS A 344 -0.05 -10.57 -10.98
CA LYS A 344 -1.45 -10.37 -11.38
C LYS A 344 -2.37 -10.20 -10.17
N VAL A 345 -2.23 -11.10 -9.17
CA VAL A 345 -3.07 -11.10 -7.97
C VAL A 345 -2.84 -9.83 -7.17
N PHE A 346 -1.60 -9.48 -6.86
CA PHE A 346 -1.31 -8.26 -6.12
C PHE A 346 -1.61 -7.01 -6.96
N GLY A 347 -1.35 -7.02 -8.27
CA GLY A 347 -1.74 -5.93 -9.16
C GLY A 347 -3.24 -5.64 -9.11
N PHE A 348 -4.07 -6.67 -9.17
CA PHE A 348 -5.52 -6.54 -9.09
C PHE A 348 -6.00 -6.10 -7.70
N ILE A 349 -5.58 -6.82 -6.66
CA ILE A 349 -6.06 -6.60 -5.30
C ILE A 349 -5.59 -5.24 -4.76
N SER A 350 -4.33 -4.85 -5.02
CA SER A 350 -3.78 -3.58 -4.56
C SER A 350 -4.37 -2.36 -5.28
N ALA A 351 -4.99 -2.54 -6.46
CA ALA A 351 -5.74 -1.46 -7.11
C ALA A 351 -6.93 -0.99 -6.26
N GLY A 352 -7.42 -1.82 -5.34
CA GLY A 352 -8.41 -1.42 -4.34
C GLY A 352 -7.92 -0.31 -3.39
N LEU A 353 -6.62 -0.19 -3.14
CA LEU A 353 -6.06 0.82 -2.23
C LEU A 353 -6.27 2.26 -2.73
N PRO A 354 -5.77 2.65 -3.92
CA PRO A 354 -5.99 3.99 -4.44
C PRO A 354 -7.47 4.27 -4.76
N LEU A 355 -8.25 3.26 -5.18
CA LEU A 355 -9.69 3.43 -5.39
C LEU A 355 -10.44 3.69 -4.08
N GLY A 356 -10.10 2.97 -3.00
CA GLY A 356 -10.69 3.21 -1.68
C GLY A 356 -10.36 4.61 -1.15
N GLY A 357 -9.13 5.08 -1.36
CA GLY A 357 -8.73 6.46 -1.07
C GLY A 357 -9.53 7.49 -1.86
N ALA A 358 -9.77 7.26 -3.15
CA ALA A 358 -10.55 8.13 -4.01
C ALA A 358 -12.04 8.24 -3.60
N LEU A 359 -12.58 7.25 -2.89
CA LEU A 359 -13.94 7.25 -2.36
C LEU A 359 -14.09 7.96 -1.00
N THR A 360 -12.99 8.38 -0.38
CA THR A 360 -12.97 9.06 0.93
C THR A 360 -13.87 10.31 1.00
N PRO A 361 -14.01 11.15 -0.06
CA PRO A 361 -14.91 12.29 -0.04
C PRO A 361 -16.38 11.93 0.29
N ALA A 362 -16.85 10.73 -0.06
CA ALA A 362 -18.17 10.27 0.30
C ALA A 362 -18.40 10.19 1.82
N VAL A 363 -17.34 9.93 2.60
CA VAL A 363 -17.39 9.98 4.07
C VAL A 363 -17.47 11.44 4.57
N GLY A 364 -16.78 12.36 3.89
CA GLY A 364 -16.82 13.80 4.19
C GLY A 364 -18.22 14.40 4.08
N MET A 365 -19.08 13.86 3.22
CA MET A 365 -20.48 14.31 3.10
C MET A 365 -21.26 14.24 4.43
N LEU A 366 -20.90 13.33 5.33
CA LEU A 366 -21.50 13.28 6.68
C LEU A 366 -21.14 14.49 7.53
N LEU A 367 -19.89 14.97 7.43
CA LEU A 367 -19.45 16.19 8.11
C LEU A 367 -20.12 17.44 7.57
N ASP A 368 -20.30 17.50 6.24
CA ASP A 368 -20.99 18.60 5.55
C ASP A 368 -22.50 18.61 5.90
N ALA A 369 -23.09 17.44 6.09
CA ALA A 369 -24.47 17.27 6.55
C ALA A 369 -24.65 17.54 8.06
N GLY A 370 -23.58 17.94 8.78
CA GLY A 370 -23.65 18.20 10.23
C GLY A 370 -23.78 16.92 11.09
N ARG A 371 -23.36 15.76 10.58
CA ARG A 371 -23.50 14.46 11.25
C ARG A 371 -22.13 13.84 11.59
N PRO A 372 -21.24 14.56 12.34
CA PRO A 372 -19.90 14.06 12.69
C PRO A 372 -19.95 12.75 13.50
N GLU A 373 -21.01 12.51 14.27
CA GLU A 373 -21.23 11.32 15.08
C GLU A 373 -21.32 10.02 14.26
N LEU A 374 -21.62 10.10 12.97
CA LEU A 374 -21.73 8.92 12.10
C LEU A 374 -20.43 8.55 11.42
N VAL A 375 -19.40 9.41 11.42
CA VAL A 375 -18.15 9.19 10.68
C VAL A 375 -17.38 8.00 11.22
N LEU A 376 -17.09 7.97 12.52
CA LEU A 376 -16.33 6.87 13.13
C LEU A 376 -17.10 5.53 13.17
N PRO A 377 -18.42 5.50 13.44
CA PRO A 377 -19.24 4.31 13.23
C PRO A 377 -19.22 3.81 11.78
N LEU A 378 -19.31 4.69 10.78
CA LEU A 378 -19.16 4.28 9.37
C LEU A 378 -17.81 3.66 9.08
N VAL A 379 -16.73 4.24 9.60
CA VAL A 379 -15.37 3.65 9.49
C VAL A 379 -15.33 2.24 10.10
N ALA A 380 -15.91 2.06 11.28
CA ALA A 380 -16.02 0.73 11.91
C ALA A 380 -16.85 -0.25 11.03
N CYS A 381 -17.96 0.21 10.46
CA CYS A 381 -18.76 -0.60 9.52
C CYS A 381 -17.95 -1.02 8.28
N LEU A 382 -17.19 -0.10 7.68
CA LEU A 382 -16.32 -0.41 6.52
C LEU A 382 -15.28 -1.48 6.87
N LEU A 383 -14.66 -1.38 8.05
CA LEU A 383 -13.73 -2.40 8.56
C LEU A 383 -14.44 -3.74 8.80
N GLY A 384 -15.64 -3.74 9.38
CA GLY A 384 -16.45 -4.93 9.59
C GLY A 384 -16.82 -5.63 8.28
N LEU A 385 -17.29 -4.87 7.28
CA LEU A 385 -17.58 -5.38 5.95
C LEU A 385 -16.30 -5.94 5.28
N SER A 386 -15.16 -5.27 5.46
CA SER A 386 -13.90 -5.79 4.94
C SER A 386 -13.54 -7.15 5.54
N LEU A 387 -13.75 -7.35 6.85
CA LEU A 387 -13.54 -8.65 7.51
C LEU A 387 -14.43 -9.75 6.96
N LEU A 388 -15.71 -9.46 6.69
CA LEU A 388 -16.63 -10.43 6.08
C LEU A 388 -16.13 -10.85 4.69
N CYS A 389 -15.64 -9.90 3.89
CA CYS A 389 -15.04 -10.20 2.58
C CYS A 389 -13.80 -11.11 2.73
N MET A 390 -12.91 -10.82 3.65
CA MET A 390 -11.70 -11.61 3.88
C MET A 390 -12.02 -13.03 4.39
N GLY A 391 -12.91 -13.16 5.37
CA GLY A 391 -13.28 -14.45 5.94
C GLY A 391 -13.87 -15.41 4.91
N THR A 392 -14.76 -14.87 4.07
CA THR A 392 -15.37 -15.62 2.96
C THR A 392 -14.36 -15.96 1.85
N ALA A 393 -13.43 -15.06 1.53
CA ALA A 393 -12.34 -15.31 0.57
C ALA A 393 -11.42 -16.43 1.02
N ALA A 394 -10.99 -16.41 2.27
CA ALA A 394 -10.11 -17.42 2.85
C ALA A 394 -10.79 -18.80 2.94
N GLY A 395 -12.08 -18.84 3.26
CA GLY A 395 -12.88 -20.07 3.25
C GLY A 395 -13.01 -20.68 1.85
N ALA A 396 -13.34 -19.86 0.85
CA ALA A 396 -13.48 -20.30 -0.53
C ALA A 396 -12.16 -20.80 -1.12
N SER A 397 -11.04 -20.11 -0.83
CA SER A 397 -9.70 -20.53 -1.28
C SER A 397 -9.28 -21.88 -0.67
N ARG A 398 -9.60 -22.11 0.61
CA ARG A 398 -9.35 -23.42 1.27
C ARG A 398 -10.18 -24.54 0.67
N ALA A 399 -11.46 -24.30 0.42
CA ALA A 399 -12.36 -25.28 -0.19
C ALA A 399 -11.90 -25.66 -1.60
N ALA A 400 -11.49 -24.68 -2.43
CA ALA A 400 -10.97 -24.92 -3.76
C ALA A 400 -9.69 -25.78 -3.74
N ARG A 401 -8.75 -25.49 -2.83
CA ARG A 401 -7.52 -26.29 -2.69
C ARG A 401 -7.81 -27.73 -2.22
N ALA A 402 -8.75 -27.90 -1.28
CA ALA A 402 -9.15 -29.22 -0.81
C ALA A 402 -9.81 -30.04 -1.94
N ALA A 403 -10.60 -29.41 -2.81
CA ALA A 403 -11.19 -30.06 -3.98
C ALA A 403 -10.11 -30.54 -4.97
N VAL A 404 -9.12 -29.70 -5.29
CA VAL A 404 -7.99 -30.05 -6.17
C VAL A 404 -7.15 -31.20 -5.58
N ALA A 405 -6.89 -31.18 -4.28
CA ALA A 405 -6.13 -32.25 -3.61
C ALA A 405 -6.85 -33.60 -3.63
N ARG A 406 -8.20 -33.61 -3.64
CA ARG A 406 -9.02 -34.85 -3.74
C ARG A 406 -9.05 -35.41 -5.15
N THR A 407 -8.77 -34.62 -6.18
CA THR A 407 -8.81 -35.05 -7.59
C THR A 407 -7.43 -35.46 -8.12
N GLN A 408 -6.34 -35.28 -7.37
CA GLN A 408 -5.03 -35.81 -7.71
C GLN A 408 -4.97 -37.28 -7.20
N PRO A 409 -4.69 -38.26 -8.08
CA PRO A 409 -4.47 -39.64 -7.64
C PRO A 409 -3.27 -39.66 -6.69
N ALA A 410 -3.38 -40.48 -5.63
CA ALA A 410 -2.25 -40.79 -4.76
C ALA A 410 -1.17 -41.49 -5.61
N GLU A 411 -0.04 -40.82 -5.84
CA GLU A 411 1.17 -41.44 -6.39
C GLU A 411 1.91 -42.22 -5.30
#